data_d5fe54d0b342674db2b49e4e22b7278d
#
_entry.id   d5fe54d0b342674db2b49e4e22b7278d
#
_cell.length_a   1.000
_cell.length_b   1.000
_cell.length_c   1.000
_cell.angle_alpha   90.00
_cell.angle_beta   90.00
_cell.angle_gamma   90.00
#
_symmetry.space_group_name_H-M   'P 1'
#
loop_
_entity.id
_entity.type
_entity.pdbx_description
1 polymer ?
#
loop_
_entity_poly.entity_id
_entity_poly.type
_entity_poly.pdbx_seq_one_letter_code
_entity_poly.pdbx_strand_id
1 'polypeptide(L)'
;MKKMNECWSSHCRQMIMTRSIFLFLDRTYVLQHPQVMSIWEMGLDTFRKCILTNKVMQTRTVDGMLMLIEQERHGDMVDRSLLKSLLRMLADLQIYKEAFEKQFLQATEKLYAAEGQRLINERDVPEYLVHVEKRLKVSTYLLILCFFLNIVFFYTYHWFHI
;
A
#
# COMPACT_ATOMS: atom_id res chain seq x y z
N MET A 1 2.60 12.46 -4.53
CA MET A 1 2.79 11.43 -3.48
C MET A 1 3.07 12.01 -2.10
N LYS A 2 4.12 12.83 -1.88
CA LYS A 2 4.42 13.40 -0.55
C LYS A 2 3.22 14.12 0.07
N LYS A 3 2.54 15.00 -0.67
CA LYS A 3 1.33 15.68 -0.19
C LYS A 3 0.18 14.72 0.18
N MET A 4 0.03 13.61 -0.56
CA MET A 4 -0.96 12.59 -0.21
C MET A 4 -0.62 11.92 1.12
N ASN A 5 0.65 11.56 1.32
CA ASN A 5 1.13 10.98 2.56
C ASN A 5 0.99 11.95 3.76
N GLU A 6 1.26 13.23 3.55
CA GLU A 6 1.06 14.28 4.57
C GLU A 6 -0.42 14.42 4.93
N CYS A 7 -1.30 14.45 3.93
CA CYS A 7 -2.75 14.52 4.11
C CYS A 7 -3.26 13.29 4.89
N TRP A 8 -2.84 12.09 4.51
CA TRP A 8 -3.18 10.86 5.21
C TRP A 8 -2.69 10.86 6.65
N SER A 9 -1.43 11.21 6.88
CA SER A 9 -0.85 11.27 8.23
C SER A 9 -1.54 12.31 9.12
N SER A 10 -1.91 13.45 8.54
CA SER A 10 -2.67 14.50 9.25
C SER A 10 -4.08 14.00 9.59
N HIS A 11 -4.76 13.35 8.65
CA HIS A 11 -6.08 12.76 8.85
C HIS A 11 -6.07 11.72 9.98
N CYS A 12 -5.12 10.76 9.95
CA CYS A 12 -4.99 9.76 11.01
C CYS A 12 -4.78 10.41 12.39
N ARG A 13 -3.93 11.44 12.47
CA ARG A 13 -3.69 12.16 13.71
C ARG A 13 -4.95 12.84 14.24
N GLN A 14 -5.72 13.49 13.37
CA GLN A 14 -6.98 14.12 13.72
C GLN A 14 -8.00 13.09 14.20
N MET A 15 -8.08 11.94 13.54
CA MET A 15 -8.98 10.85 13.94
C MET A 15 -8.63 10.29 15.32
N ILE A 16 -7.33 10.10 15.61
CA ILE A 16 -6.87 9.67 16.94
C ILE A 16 -7.29 10.68 18.01
N MET A 17 -7.12 11.98 17.74
CA MET A 17 -7.53 13.04 18.67
C MET A 17 -9.05 13.03 18.89
N THR A 18 -9.84 12.97 17.81
CA THR A 18 -11.31 12.93 17.88
C THR A 18 -11.78 11.71 18.67
N ARG A 19 -11.22 10.53 18.38
CA ARG A 19 -11.53 9.30 19.11
C ARG A 19 -11.17 9.41 20.60
N SER A 20 -10.07 10.06 20.94
CA SER A 20 -9.67 10.26 22.34
C SER A 20 -10.66 11.16 23.10
N ILE A 21 -11.18 12.18 22.45
CA ILE A 21 -12.20 13.07 23.04
C ILE A 21 -13.52 12.32 23.27
N PHE A 22 -13.95 11.53 22.30
CA PHE A 22 -15.19 10.77 22.34
C PHE A 22 -15.02 9.30 22.72
N LEU A 23 -13.97 8.98 23.46
CA LEU A 23 -13.61 7.59 23.81
C LEU A 23 -14.73 6.86 24.54
N PHE A 24 -15.43 7.55 25.44
CA PHE A 24 -16.55 6.97 26.18
C PHE A 24 -17.70 6.58 25.24
N LEU A 25 -18.03 7.45 24.27
CA LEU A 25 -19.06 7.18 23.28
C LEU A 25 -18.66 5.97 22.39
N ASP A 26 -17.42 5.96 21.92
CA ASP A 26 -16.88 4.92 21.04
C ASP A 26 -16.85 3.55 21.75
N ARG A 27 -16.53 3.51 23.05
CA ARG A 27 -16.44 2.28 23.85
C ARG A 27 -17.75 1.78 24.44
N THR A 28 -18.71 2.65 24.67
CA THR A 28 -19.97 2.25 25.30
C THR A 28 -21.10 2.15 24.29
N TYR A 29 -21.41 3.25 23.62
CA TYR A 29 -22.56 3.29 22.71
C TYR A 29 -22.31 2.45 21.46
N VAL A 30 -21.14 2.59 20.82
CA VAL A 30 -20.84 1.87 19.57
C VAL A 30 -20.78 0.35 19.80
N LEU A 31 -20.18 -0.11 20.89
CA LEU A 31 -20.14 -1.55 21.21
C LEU A 31 -21.54 -2.17 21.45
N GLN A 32 -22.48 -1.37 21.94
CA GLN A 32 -23.87 -1.83 22.14
C GLN A 32 -24.74 -1.73 20.87
N HIS A 33 -24.26 -1.05 19.83
CA HIS A 33 -25.00 -0.82 18.61
C HIS A 33 -24.17 -1.23 17.37
N PRO A 34 -24.13 -2.53 17.01
CA PRO A 34 -23.28 -3.06 15.93
C PRO A 34 -23.54 -2.42 14.55
N GLN A 35 -24.68 -1.76 14.37
CA GLN A 35 -25.03 -1.02 13.15
C GLN A 35 -24.37 0.35 13.05
N VAL A 36 -23.72 0.83 14.13
CA VAL A 36 -23.04 2.12 14.17
C VAL A 36 -21.55 1.92 14.01
N MET A 37 -20.97 2.60 13.02
CA MET A 37 -19.52 2.57 12.79
C MET A 37 -18.77 3.25 13.94
N SER A 38 -17.61 2.71 14.31
CA SER A 38 -16.69 3.42 15.21
C SER A 38 -16.21 4.74 14.58
N ILE A 39 -15.77 5.66 15.40
CA ILE A 39 -15.20 6.95 14.93
C ILE A 39 -14.03 6.68 13.97
N TRP A 40 -13.23 5.69 14.25
CA TRP A 40 -12.11 5.30 13.39
C TRP A 40 -12.57 4.78 12.02
N GLU A 41 -13.50 3.84 12.00
CA GLU A 41 -14.05 3.29 10.76
C GLU A 41 -14.75 4.35 9.91
N MET A 42 -15.49 5.25 10.55
CA MET A 42 -16.13 6.40 9.88
C MET A 42 -15.08 7.32 9.23
N GLY A 43 -13.95 7.55 9.91
CA GLY A 43 -12.84 8.32 9.37
C GLY A 43 -12.19 7.65 8.16
N LEU A 44 -11.94 6.35 8.24
CA LEU A 44 -11.43 5.58 7.10
C LEU A 44 -12.38 5.59 5.91
N ASP A 45 -13.68 5.40 6.15
CA ASP A 45 -14.70 5.41 5.11
C ASP A 45 -14.84 6.79 4.45
N THR A 46 -14.79 7.86 5.23
CA THR A 46 -14.80 9.23 4.70
C THR A 46 -13.60 9.50 3.81
N PHE A 47 -12.40 9.13 4.24
CA PHE A 47 -11.18 9.32 3.44
C PHE A 47 -11.20 8.44 2.19
N ARG A 48 -11.67 7.19 2.29
CA ARG A 48 -11.88 6.28 1.16
C ARG A 48 -12.79 6.90 0.11
N LYS A 49 -13.95 7.43 0.51
CA LYS A 49 -14.90 8.08 -0.38
C LYS A 49 -14.26 9.28 -1.09
N CYS A 50 -13.50 10.12 -0.38
CA CYS A 50 -12.78 11.23 -0.99
C CYS A 50 -11.78 10.79 -2.07
N ILE A 51 -11.01 9.71 -1.82
CA ILE A 51 -10.07 9.16 -2.80
C ILE A 51 -10.79 8.53 -3.99
N LEU A 52 -11.81 7.70 -3.75
CA LEU A 52 -12.54 7.01 -4.81
C LEU A 52 -13.32 7.98 -5.70
N THR A 53 -13.85 9.06 -5.13
CA THR A 53 -14.56 10.09 -5.91
C THR A 53 -13.62 10.83 -6.84
N ASN A 54 -12.36 11.05 -6.45
CA ASN A 54 -11.37 11.72 -7.27
C ASN A 54 -10.43 10.71 -7.96
N LYS A 55 -10.92 10.12 -9.06
CA LYS A 55 -10.14 9.15 -9.85
C LYS A 55 -8.78 9.68 -10.32
N VAL A 56 -8.68 10.97 -10.63
CA VAL A 56 -7.40 11.58 -11.05
C VAL A 56 -6.38 11.51 -9.92
N MET A 57 -6.80 11.78 -8.69
CA MET A 57 -5.93 11.69 -7.52
C MET A 57 -5.50 10.26 -7.25
N GLN A 58 -6.43 9.31 -7.33
CA GLN A 58 -6.14 7.88 -7.19
C GLN A 58 -5.11 7.41 -8.21
N THR A 59 -5.36 7.65 -9.50
CA THR A 59 -4.46 7.26 -10.60
C THR A 59 -3.07 7.87 -10.43
N ARG A 60 -2.97 9.18 -10.18
CA ARG A 60 -1.68 9.84 -9.95
C ARG A 60 -0.91 9.28 -8.75
N THR A 61 -1.61 8.85 -7.71
CA THR A 61 -0.97 8.25 -6.53
C THR A 61 -0.42 6.87 -6.88
N VAL A 62 -1.21 6.04 -7.55
CA VAL A 62 -0.81 4.70 -7.98
C VAL A 62 0.34 4.76 -8.99
N ASP A 63 0.22 5.57 -10.03
CA ASP A 63 1.27 5.75 -11.04
C ASP A 63 2.58 6.21 -10.41
N GLY A 64 2.50 7.15 -9.48
CA GLY A 64 3.66 7.61 -8.75
C GLY A 64 4.31 6.51 -7.88
N MET A 65 3.51 5.63 -7.26
CA MET A 65 4.03 4.48 -6.51
C MET A 65 4.70 3.47 -7.44
N LEU A 66 4.08 3.17 -8.59
CA LEU A 66 4.66 2.28 -9.61
C LEU A 66 5.98 2.83 -10.15
N MET A 67 6.05 4.14 -10.38
CA MET A 67 7.28 4.82 -10.81
C MET A 67 8.40 4.72 -9.75
N LEU A 68 8.09 4.87 -8.47
CA LEU A 68 9.09 4.66 -7.40
C LEU A 68 9.60 3.23 -7.38
N ILE A 69 8.71 2.25 -7.55
CA ILE A 69 9.09 0.83 -7.59
C ILE A 69 9.98 0.54 -8.81
N GLU A 70 9.66 1.14 -9.94
CA GLU A 70 10.47 1.01 -11.15
C GLU A 70 11.86 1.61 -10.96
N GLN A 71 11.98 2.80 -10.39
CA GLN A 71 13.25 3.42 -10.04
C GLN A 71 14.08 2.54 -9.09
N GLU A 72 13.46 2.00 -8.05
CA GLU A 72 14.14 1.07 -7.13
C GLU A 72 14.66 -0.19 -7.84
N ARG A 73 13.89 -0.72 -8.78
CA ARG A 73 14.29 -1.89 -9.60
C ARG A 73 15.46 -1.57 -10.53
N HIS A 74 15.60 -0.34 -10.97
CA HIS A 74 16.76 0.12 -11.75
C HIS A 74 18.00 0.42 -10.90
N GLY A 75 17.86 0.40 -9.57
CA GLY A 75 18.95 0.62 -8.62
C GLY A 75 19.03 2.04 -8.09
N ASP A 76 18.05 2.88 -8.40
CA ASP A 76 17.98 4.24 -7.91
C ASP A 76 17.64 4.28 -6.41
N MET A 77 18.12 5.33 -5.75
CA MET A 77 17.79 5.60 -4.35
C MET A 77 16.37 6.15 -4.26
N VAL A 78 15.45 5.37 -3.68
CA VAL A 78 14.05 5.77 -3.47
C VAL A 78 13.70 5.90 -2.00
N ASP A 79 12.73 6.73 -1.70
CA ASP A 79 12.17 6.85 -0.36
C ASP A 79 11.22 5.66 -0.07
N ARG A 80 11.81 4.58 0.45
CA ARG A 80 11.08 3.35 0.84
C ARG A 80 10.07 3.62 1.95
N SER A 81 10.33 4.61 2.82
CA SER A 81 9.42 4.94 3.92
C SER A 81 8.12 5.56 3.38
N LEU A 82 8.23 6.43 2.38
CA LEU A 82 7.09 7.00 1.68
C LEU A 82 6.27 5.92 0.96
N LEU A 83 6.93 5.01 0.22
CA LEU A 83 6.27 3.93 -0.47
C LEU A 83 5.51 3.02 0.50
N LYS A 84 6.17 2.61 1.61
CA LYS A 84 5.57 1.80 2.67
C LYS A 84 4.35 2.48 3.29
N SER A 85 4.42 3.78 3.56
CA SER A 85 3.32 4.55 4.15
C SER A 85 2.12 4.63 3.22
N LEU A 86 2.35 4.84 1.92
CA LEU A 86 1.27 4.88 0.91
C LEU A 86 0.64 3.51 0.67
N LEU A 87 1.43 2.44 0.65
CA LEU A 87 0.90 1.07 0.56
C LEU A 87 0.03 0.74 1.76
N ARG A 88 0.49 1.12 2.96
CA ARG A 88 -0.30 0.96 4.19
C ARG A 88 -1.60 1.75 4.13
N MET A 89 -1.57 2.99 3.67
CA MET A 89 -2.78 3.79 3.45
C MET A 89 -3.79 3.06 2.55
N LEU A 90 -3.35 2.50 1.41
CA LEU A 90 -4.25 1.77 0.51
C LEU A 90 -4.81 0.49 1.16
N ALA A 91 -4.01 -0.18 1.99
CA ALA A 91 -4.46 -1.36 2.74
C ALA A 91 -5.48 -0.98 3.82
N ASP A 92 -5.20 0.04 4.64
CA ASP A 92 -6.09 0.55 5.69
C ASP A 92 -7.45 1.01 5.10
N LEU A 93 -7.41 1.60 3.91
CA LEU A 93 -8.61 1.99 3.16
C LEU A 93 -9.29 0.83 2.42
N GLN A 94 -8.74 -0.39 2.45
CA GLN A 94 -9.25 -1.58 1.77
C GLN A 94 -9.38 -1.42 0.24
N ILE A 95 -8.61 -0.54 -0.37
CA ILE A 95 -8.61 -0.32 -1.83
C ILE A 95 -7.33 -0.83 -2.51
N TYR A 96 -6.41 -1.45 -1.75
CA TYR A 96 -5.12 -1.95 -2.25
C TYR A 96 -5.27 -2.89 -3.46
N LYS A 97 -6.15 -3.90 -3.37
CA LYS A 97 -6.33 -4.89 -4.44
C LYS A 97 -6.85 -4.27 -5.73
N GLU A 98 -7.87 -3.42 -5.61
CA GLU A 98 -8.54 -2.83 -6.77
C GLU A 98 -7.72 -1.71 -7.41
N ALA A 99 -7.10 -0.87 -6.59
CA ALA A 99 -6.42 0.31 -7.07
C ALA A 99 -4.97 0.06 -7.49
N PHE A 100 -4.25 -0.83 -6.81
CA PHE A 100 -2.80 -0.97 -6.96
C PHE A 100 -2.34 -2.37 -7.41
N GLU A 101 -2.80 -3.45 -6.78
CA GLU A 101 -2.24 -4.80 -6.96
C GLU A 101 -2.25 -5.25 -8.43
N LYS A 102 -3.37 -5.07 -9.11
CA LYS A 102 -3.51 -5.47 -10.52
C LYS A 102 -2.51 -4.73 -11.42
N GLN A 103 -2.38 -3.43 -11.23
CA GLN A 103 -1.45 -2.61 -12.02
C GLN A 103 0.01 -2.94 -11.69
N PHE A 104 0.31 -3.17 -10.44
CA PHE A 104 1.64 -3.60 -9.98
C PHE A 104 2.05 -4.93 -10.59
N LEU A 105 1.14 -5.94 -10.59
CA LEU A 105 1.42 -7.24 -11.20
C LEU A 105 1.63 -7.12 -12.70
N GLN A 106 0.80 -6.36 -13.41
CA GLN A 106 0.94 -6.14 -14.86
C GLN A 106 2.25 -5.41 -15.20
N ALA A 107 2.62 -4.38 -14.44
CA ALA A 107 3.88 -3.67 -14.63
C ALA A 107 5.10 -4.57 -14.36
N THR A 108 4.99 -5.43 -13.35
CA THR A 108 6.02 -6.40 -12.98
C THR A 108 6.21 -7.47 -14.06
N GLU A 109 5.13 -8.02 -14.58
CA GLU A 109 5.15 -9.00 -15.66
C GLU A 109 5.80 -8.43 -16.92
N LYS A 110 5.39 -7.24 -17.35
CA LYS A 110 5.96 -6.56 -18.53
C LYS A 110 7.46 -6.31 -18.38
N LEU A 111 7.88 -5.83 -17.20
CA LEU A 111 9.29 -5.56 -16.93
C LEU A 111 10.13 -6.83 -17.02
N TYR A 112 9.72 -7.91 -16.33
CA TYR A 112 10.49 -9.14 -16.29
C TYR A 112 10.43 -9.92 -17.62
N ALA A 113 9.32 -9.86 -18.35
CA ALA A 113 9.25 -10.45 -19.70
C ALA A 113 10.24 -9.77 -20.65
N ALA A 114 10.27 -8.43 -20.66
CA ALA A 114 11.19 -7.68 -21.51
C ALA A 114 12.66 -7.90 -21.09
N GLU A 115 12.97 -7.88 -19.79
CA GLU A 115 14.32 -8.12 -19.26
C GLU A 115 14.78 -9.54 -19.54
N GLY A 116 13.91 -10.54 -19.32
CA GLY A 116 14.20 -11.95 -19.57
C GLY A 116 14.50 -12.22 -21.04
N GLN A 117 13.68 -11.69 -21.96
CA GLN A 117 13.90 -11.85 -23.39
C GLN A 117 15.22 -11.24 -23.86
N ARG A 118 15.58 -10.07 -23.33
CA ARG A 118 16.85 -9.42 -23.62
C ARG A 118 18.04 -10.26 -23.14
N LEU A 119 17.99 -10.71 -21.87
CA LEU A 119 19.10 -11.41 -21.23
C LEU A 119 19.36 -12.81 -21.81
N ILE A 120 18.31 -13.51 -22.25
CA ILE A 120 18.47 -14.82 -22.95
C ILE A 120 19.29 -14.65 -24.24
N ASN A 121 19.15 -13.51 -24.92
CA ASN A 121 19.88 -13.24 -26.15
C ASN A 121 21.31 -12.70 -25.94
N GLU A 122 21.57 -12.08 -24.78
CA GLU A 122 22.82 -11.36 -24.52
C GLU A 122 23.80 -12.12 -23.60
N ARG A 123 23.32 -13.12 -22.83
CA ARG A 123 24.13 -13.78 -21.78
C ARG A 123 24.12 -15.30 -21.87
N ASP A 124 25.16 -15.89 -21.34
CA ASP A 124 25.24 -17.33 -21.11
C ASP A 124 24.29 -17.78 -20.00
N VAL A 125 23.88 -19.06 -20.05
CA VAL A 125 22.93 -19.66 -19.11
C VAL A 125 23.34 -19.49 -17.63
N PRO A 126 24.59 -19.68 -17.21
CA PRO A 126 24.99 -19.45 -15.82
C PRO A 126 24.81 -18.00 -15.36
N GLU A 127 25.20 -17.03 -16.16
CA GLU A 127 25.06 -15.61 -15.86
C GLU A 127 23.58 -15.19 -15.81
N TYR A 128 22.76 -15.74 -16.71
CA TYR A 128 21.32 -15.54 -16.70
C TYR A 128 20.70 -16.02 -15.39
N LEU A 129 21.04 -17.23 -14.92
CA LEU A 129 20.51 -17.79 -13.67
C LEU A 129 20.91 -16.96 -12.43
N VAL A 130 22.15 -16.51 -12.35
CA VAL A 130 22.62 -15.62 -11.27
C VAL A 130 21.83 -14.29 -11.26
N HIS A 131 21.59 -13.73 -12.46
CA HIS A 131 20.80 -12.52 -12.59
C HIS A 131 19.35 -12.70 -12.12
N VAL A 132 18.70 -13.79 -12.55
CA VAL A 132 17.33 -14.14 -12.14
C VAL A 132 17.25 -14.32 -10.63
N GLU A 133 18.20 -15.01 -10.00
CA GLU A 133 18.24 -15.17 -8.55
C GLU A 133 18.31 -13.83 -7.82
N LYS A 134 19.17 -12.91 -8.29
CA LYS A 134 19.28 -11.55 -7.74
C LYS A 134 17.97 -10.78 -7.87
N ARG A 135 17.32 -10.85 -9.02
CA ARG A 135 16.03 -10.20 -9.27
C ARG A 135 14.90 -10.75 -8.41
N LEU A 136 14.85 -12.08 -8.24
CA LEU A 136 13.88 -12.73 -7.36
C LEU A 136 14.03 -12.27 -5.91
N LYS A 137 15.26 -12.13 -5.40
CA LYS A 137 15.50 -11.63 -4.04
C LYS A 137 14.95 -10.20 -3.86
N VAL A 138 15.16 -9.30 -4.83
CA VAL A 138 14.63 -7.93 -4.79
C VAL A 138 13.10 -7.94 -4.90
N SER A 139 12.54 -8.74 -5.81
CA SER A 139 11.09 -8.85 -5.98
C SER A 139 10.41 -9.45 -4.75
N THR A 140 11.02 -10.45 -4.12
CA THR A 140 10.52 -11.06 -2.88
C THR A 140 10.46 -10.03 -1.75
N TYR A 141 11.45 -9.15 -1.64
CA TYR A 141 11.42 -8.08 -0.66
C TYR A 141 10.23 -7.12 -0.86
N LEU A 142 9.97 -6.71 -2.09
CA LEU A 142 8.82 -5.86 -2.42
C LEU A 142 7.49 -6.58 -2.18
N LEU A 143 7.39 -7.85 -2.53
CA LEU A 143 6.22 -8.68 -2.27
C LEU A 143 6.00 -8.89 -0.77
N ILE A 144 7.05 -9.15 0.00
CA ILE A 144 7.00 -9.26 1.46
C ILE A 144 6.53 -7.94 2.05
N LEU A 145 7.02 -6.80 1.58
CA LEU A 145 6.56 -5.49 2.02
C LEU A 145 5.05 -5.31 1.80
N CYS A 146 4.55 -5.72 0.64
CA CYS A 146 3.13 -5.70 0.31
C CYS A 146 2.31 -6.72 1.12
N PHE A 147 2.87 -7.92 1.37
CA PHE A 147 2.19 -9.02 2.06
C PHE A 147 2.14 -8.83 3.58
N PHE A 148 3.23 -8.36 4.19
CA PHE A 148 3.25 -8.02 5.62
C PHE A 148 2.25 -6.93 5.98
N LEU A 149 2.00 -5.99 5.09
CA LEU A 149 0.99 -4.95 5.28
C LEU A 149 -0.43 -5.54 5.36
N ASN A 150 -0.73 -6.58 4.59
CA ASN A 150 -2.02 -7.29 4.67
C ASN A 150 -2.16 -8.11 5.97
N ILE A 151 -1.08 -8.76 6.43
CA ILE A 151 -1.09 -9.57 7.65
C ILE A 151 -1.19 -8.68 8.89
N VAL A 152 -0.40 -7.60 8.96
CA VAL A 152 -0.45 -6.65 10.07
C VAL A 152 -1.83 -6.01 10.18
N PHE A 153 -2.49 -5.71 9.04
CA PHE A 153 -3.86 -5.21 9.03
C PHE A 153 -4.84 -6.21 9.67
N PHE A 154 -4.74 -7.50 9.32
CA PHE A 154 -5.62 -8.54 9.88
C PHE A 154 -5.45 -8.66 11.40
N TYR A 155 -4.21 -8.61 11.91
CA TYR A 155 -3.93 -8.70 13.35
C TYR A 155 -4.26 -7.40 14.10
N THR A 156 -4.01 -6.22 13.55
CA THR A 156 -4.35 -4.95 14.22
C THR A 156 -5.85 -4.72 14.26
N TYR A 157 -6.57 -5.09 13.21
CA TYR A 157 -8.03 -5.01 13.18
C TYR A 157 -8.66 -5.93 14.25
N HIS A 158 -8.12 -7.13 14.41
CA HIS A 158 -8.61 -8.10 15.40
C HIS A 158 -8.24 -7.73 16.84
N TRP A 159 -7.07 -7.10 17.04
CA TRP A 159 -6.62 -6.66 18.38
C TRP A 159 -7.34 -5.40 18.88
N PHE A 160 -7.83 -4.54 18.00
CA PHE A 160 -8.57 -3.33 18.37
C PHE A 160 -10.06 -3.58 18.62
N HIS A 161 -10.59 -4.76 18.26
CA HIS A 161 -11.98 -5.14 18.46
C HIS A 161 -12.20 -6.11 19.64
N ILE A 162 -11.11 -6.44 20.39
CA ILE A 162 -11.17 -7.06 21.73
C ILE A 162 -10.87 -5.99 22.77
#